data_1468d76bc145981f19fddf2e36dc7b7b
#
_entry.id   1468d76bc145981f19fddf2e36dc7b7b
#
_cell.length_a   1.000
_cell.length_b   1.000
_cell.length_c   1.000
_cell.angle_alpha   90.00
_cell.angle_beta   90.00
_cell.angle_gamma   90.00
#
_symmetry.space_group_name_H-M   'P 1'
#
loop_
_entity.id
_entity.type
_entity.pdbx_description
1 polymer ?
#
loop_
_entity_poly.entity_id
_entity_poly.type
_entity_poly.pdbx_seq_one_letter_code
_entity_poly.pdbx_strand_id
1 'polypeptide(L)'
;MRFFVALACVLPGLVQAAPQLNIGGLYDYLEGNRSTQLKRVRNGGDSTAFVKVSVAELVYQPDGTAREVPMDGLPADQRALVASPARLIVPAKGMQAVRLLYRGSRERERYFRLRFIPVLPQANDDFALSEQESEQYKDSLKAGVNILAGYGSLLFVRPEHTRFDTQVLQESGRLVVPNQGNSTVVLDHFNDCDASGEQCEVATKHHLLPGSRRAFDTRPGRQYRFELIEGEQSRQVEFKG
;
A
#
# COMPACT_ATOMS: atom_id res chain seq x y z
N MET A 1 -41.07 -38.83 -42.92
CA MET A 1 -39.80 -38.78 -42.16
C MET A 1 -39.74 -37.43 -41.44
N ARG A 2 -39.99 -37.40 -40.11
CA ARG A 2 -40.00 -36.18 -39.30
C ARG A 2 -38.66 -36.11 -38.59
N PHE A 3 -37.81 -35.13 -38.94
CA PHE A 3 -36.53 -34.83 -38.23
C PHE A 3 -36.86 -34.03 -36.98
N PHE A 4 -36.62 -34.59 -35.80
CA PHE A 4 -36.56 -33.88 -34.54
C PHE A 4 -35.16 -33.27 -34.41
N VAL A 5 -35.07 -31.95 -34.52
CA VAL A 5 -33.86 -31.21 -34.16
C VAL A 5 -33.89 -30.98 -32.64
N ALA A 6 -33.07 -31.72 -31.92
CA ALA A 6 -32.86 -31.48 -30.48
C ALA A 6 -31.99 -30.25 -30.30
N LEU A 7 -32.57 -29.15 -29.84
CA LEU A 7 -31.86 -27.92 -29.45
C LEU A 7 -31.19 -28.17 -28.08
N ALA A 8 -29.89 -28.45 -28.08
CA ALA A 8 -29.11 -28.58 -26.87
C ALA A 8 -28.89 -27.15 -26.26
N CYS A 9 -29.63 -26.83 -25.21
CA CYS A 9 -29.37 -25.64 -24.39
C CYS A 9 -28.04 -25.80 -23.64
N VAL A 10 -26.99 -25.18 -24.14
CA VAL A 10 -25.73 -25.03 -23.39
C VAL A 10 -25.98 -23.97 -22.30
N LEU A 11 -26.21 -24.42 -21.07
CA LEU A 11 -26.25 -23.55 -19.89
C LEU A 11 -24.82 -22.99 -19.69
N PRO A 12 -24.62 -21.66 -19.70
CA PRO A 12 -23.34 -21.10 -19.32
C PRO A 12 -23.11 -21.43 -17.84
N GLY A 13 -22.13 -22.26 -17.54
CA GLY A 13 -21.67 -22.48 -16.19
C GLY A 13 -21.27 -21.13 -15.58
N LEU A 14 -21.84 -20.78 -14.43
CA LEU A 14 -21.43 -19.60 -13.66
C LEU A 14 -19.98 -19.82 -13.21
N VAL A 15 -19.03 -19.28 -13.97
CA VAL A 15 -17.63 -19.21 -13.54
C VAL A 15 -17.57 -18.21 -12.39
N GLN A 16 -17.52 -18.72 -11.18
CA GLN A 16 -17.35 -17.89 -9.99
C GLN A 16 -15.92 -17.37 -9.98
N ALA A 17 -15.75 -16.06 -10.20
CA ALA A 17 -14.43 -15.44 -10.21
C ALA A 17 -13.87 -15.32 -8.79
N ALA A 18 -12.54 -15.47 -8.66
CA ALA A 18 -11.81 -15.31 -7.40
C ALA A 18 -12.06 -13.94 -6.74
N PRO A 19 -11.86 -13.81 -5.43
CA PRO A 19 -11.86 -12.52 -4.77
C PRO A 19 -10.76 -11.62 -5.33
N GLN A 20 -11.07 -10.32 -5.52
CA GLN A 20 -10.16 -9.31 -6.04
C GLN A 20 -10.04 -8.18 -5.03
N LEU A 21 -8.95 -8.18 -4.27
CA LEU A 21 -8.72 -7.17 -3.25
C LEU A 21 -8.23 -5.85 -3.84
N ASN A 22 -8.66 -4.75 -3.21
CA ASN A 22 -8.15 -3.42 -3.42
C ASN A 22 -8.05 -2.71 -2.05
N ILE A 23 -6.86 -2.25 -1.69
CA ILE A 23 -6.58 -1.58 -0.42
C ILE A 23 -6.42 -0.06 -0.55
N GLY A 24 -6.73 0.50 -1.73
CA GLY A 24 -6.51 1.91 -2.03
C GLY A 24 -5.02 2.25 -2.19
N GLY A 25 -4.60 3.38 -1.66
CA GLY A 25 -3.20 3.83 -1.74
C GLY A 25 -2.23 2.87 -1.05
N LEU A 26 -1.02 2.77 -1.60
CA LEU A 26 0.05 1.93 -1.03
C LEU A 26 0.87 2.65 0.04
N TYR A 27 0.67 3.96 0.19
CA TYR A 27 1.34 4.81 1.15
C TYR A 27 0.28 5.56 1.96
N ASP A 28 0.36 5.45 3.26
CA ASP A 28 -0.53 6.09 4.22
C ASP A 28 0.32 6.92 5.20
N TYR A 29 -0.20 8.07 5.65
CA TYR A 29 0.48 8.95 6.57
C TYR A 29 -0.42 9.19 7.79
N LEU A 30 0.09 8.92 8.99
CA LEU A 30 -0.58 9.19 10.25
C LEU A 30 0.07 10.42 10.87
N GLU A 31 -0.67 11.52 10.87
CA GLU A 31 -0.21 12.81 11.39
C GLU A 31 0.11 12.76 12.88
N GLY A 32 1.00 13.65 13.34
CA GLY A 32 1.52 13.69 14.70
C GLY A 32 0.44 13.79 15.77
N ASN A 33 -0.66 14.47 15.48
CA ASN A 33 -1.81 14.70 16.37
C ASN A 33 -2.88 13.59 16.29
N ARG A 34 -2.71 12.55 15.48
CA ARG A 34 -3.68 11.45 15.32
C ARG A 34 -3.07 10.14 15.78
N SER A 35 -3.84 9.35 16.52
CA SER A 35 -3.46 8.01 16.97
C SER A 35 -4.10 6.90 16.14
N THR A 36 -5.08 7.23 15.29
CA THR A 36 -5.84 6.21 14.55
C THR A 36 -6.03 6.59 13.09
N GLN A 37 -6.08 5.56 12.24
CA GLN A 37 -6.45 5.66 10.82
C GLN A 37 -7.31 4.47 10.41
N LEU A 38 -8.25 4.67 9.50
CA LEU A 38 -9.03 3.60 8.88
C LEU A 38 -8.46 3.27 7.53
N LYS A 39 -8.13 1.98 7.33
CA LYS A 39 -7.76 1.43 6.03
C LYS A 39 -8.92 0.59 5.50
N ARG A 40 -9.40 0.93 4.30
CA ARG A 40 -10.51 0.22 3.65
C ARG A 40 -9.96 -0.87 2.73
N VAL A 41 -10.58 -2.04 2.81
CA VAL A 41 -10.30 -3.20 1.95
C VAL A 41 -11.56 -3.50 1.16
N ARG A 42 -11.50 -3.36 -0.14
CA ARG A 42 -12.60 -3.65 -1.08
C ARG A 42 -12.35 -5.00 -1.73
N ASN A 43 -13.42 -5.69 -2.01
CA ASN A 43 -13.41 -6.90 -2.82
C ASN A 43 -14.22 -6.66 -4.09
N GLY A 44 -13.53 -6.54 -5.22
CA GLY A 44 -14.14 -6.38 -6.55
C GLY A 44 -14.55 -7.71 -7.21
N GLY A 45 -14.15 -8.85 -6.63
CA GLY A 45 -14.46 -10.19 -7.12
C GLY A 45 -15.88 -10.65 -6.79
N ASP A 46 -16.23 -11.84 -7.28
CA ASP A 46 -17.58 -12.42 -7.16
C ASP A 46 -17.68 -13.45 -6.03
N SER A 47 -16.58 -13.75 -5.33
CA SER A 47 -16.56 -14.59 -4.12
C SER A 47 -16.06 -13.81 -2.91
N THR A 48 -16.49 -14.21 -1.71
CA THR A 48 -16.04 -13.62 -0.44
C THR A 48 -14.53 -13.78 -0.28
N ALA A 49 -13.86 -12.75 0.24
CA ALA A 49 -12.44 -12.78 0.58
C ALA A 49 -12.27 -12.93 2.10
N PHE A 50 -11.48 -13.91 2.52
CA PHE A 50 -10.97 -14.02 3.89
C PHE A 50 -9.57 -13.44 3.92
N VAL A 51 -9.37 -12.37 4.68
CA VAL A 51 -8.13 -11.59 4.64
C VAL A 51 -7.49 -11.53 6.00
N LYS A 52 -6.24 -11.98 6.09
CA LYS A 52 -5.38 -11.77 7.26
C LYS A 52 -4.63 -10.45 7.11
N VAL A 53 -4.71 -9.61 8.12
CA VAL A 53 -3.95 -8.36 8.20
C VAL A 53 -2.76 -8.57 9.13
N SER A 54 -1.54 -8.32 8.65
CA SER A 54 -0.33 -8.39 9.45
C SER A 54 0.43 -7.06 9.45
N VAL A 55 1.13 -6.80 10.55
CA VAL A 55 1.89 -5.58 10.79
C VAL A 55 3.33 -5.91 11.11
N ALA A 56 4.27 -5.24 10.43
CA ALA A 56 5.68 -5.25 10.80
C ALA A 56 6.23 -3.81 10.82
N GLU A 57 7.06 -3.50 11.81
CA GLU A 57 7.80 -2.25 11.81
C GLU A 57 9.02 -2.36 10.88
N LEU A 58 9.26 -1.32 10.08
CA LEU A 58 10.46 -1.17 9.27
C LEU A 58 11.47 -0.32 10.03
N VAL A 59 12.56 -0.94 10.46
CA VAL A 59 13.66 -0.26 11.12
C VAL A 59 14.78 -0.05 10.11
N TYR A 60 14.97 1.21 9.68
CA TYR A 60 16.02 1.57 8.74
C TYR A 60 17.38 1.56 9.43
N GLN A 61 18.36 0.96 8.77
CA GLN A 61 19.75 0.93 9.19
C GLN A 61 20.52 2.13 8.58
N PRO A 62 21.70 2.48 9.11
CA PRO A 62 22.52 3.57 8.56
C PRO A 62 22.93 3.38 7.10
N ASP A 63 22.98 2.15 6.62
CA ASP A 63 23.27 1.80 5.22
C ASP A 63 22.04 1.95 4.29
N GLY A 64 20.90 2.39 4.82
CA GLY A 64 19.65 2.55 4.08
C GLY A 64 18.82 1.28 3.92
N THR A 65 19.32 0.13 4.40
CA THR A 65 18.53 -1.11 4.40
C THR A 65 17.46 -1.07 5.48
N ALA A 66 16.34 -1.76 5.25
CA ALA A 66 15.26 -1.85 6.23
C ALA A 66 15.14 -3.28 6.76
N ARG A 67 15.15 -3.42 8.10
CA ARG A 67 14.83 -4.68 8.77
C ARG A 67 13.36 -4.66 9.20
N GLU A 68 12.64 -5.74 8.90
CA GLU A 68 11.27 -5.93 9.37
C GLU A 68 11.25 -6.56 10.76
N VAL A 69 10.46 -5.97 11.65
CA VAL A 69 10.17 -6.49 13.00
C VAL A 69 8.67 -6.79 13.06
N PRO A 70 8.26 -8.07 13.00
CA PRO A 70 6.86 -8.44 13.09
C PRO A 70 6.25 -8.00 14.42
N MET A 71 5.03 -7.41 14.38
CA MET A 71 4.29 -6.99 15.56
C MET A 71 3.28 -8.05 16.03
N ASP A 72 2.83 -8.93 15.14
CA ASP A 72 1.73 -9.85 15.41
C ASP A 72 2.04 -10.87 16.52
N GLY A 73 3.31 -11.27 16.66
CA GLY A 73 3.77 -12.20 17.69
C GLY A 73 4.03 -11.57 19.07
N LEU A 74 4.00 -10.23 19.16
CA LEU A 74 4.24 -9.54 20.42
C LEU A 74 2.98 -9.48 21.30
N PRO A 75 3.12 -9.43 22.63
CA PRO A 75 2.03 -9.09 23.53
C PRO A 75 1.36 -7.76 23.11
N ALA A 76 0.05 -7.64 23.34
CA ALA A 76 -0.72 -6.50 22.83
C ALA A 76 -0.22 -5.14 23.34
N ASP A 77 0.29 -5.08 24.56
CA ASP A 77 0.86 -3.89 25.20
C ASP A 77 2.23 -3.47 24.61
N GLN A 78 2.94 -4.40 23.97
CA GLN A 78 4.24 -4.15 23.35
C GLN A 78 4.13 -3.77 21.86
N ARG A 79 2.93 -3.88 21.27
CA ARG A 79 2.70 -3.51 19.88
C ARG A 79 2.57 -1.99 19.73
N ALA A 80 3.52 -1.37 19.05
CA ALA A 80 3.44 0.06 18.75
C ALA A 80 2.30 0.41 17.77
N LEU A 81 1.97 -0.50 16.86
CA LEU A 81 0.84 -0.38 15.93
C LEU A 81 -0.02 -1.65 15.99
N VAL A 82 -1.33 -1.46 16.14
CA VAL A 82 -2.32 -2.53 16.19
C VAL A 82 -3.30 -2.35 15.03
N ALA A 83 -3.52 -3.42 14.26
CA ALA A 83 -4.59 -3.50 13.28
C ALA A 83 -5.80 -4.24 13.88
N SER A 84 -6.98 -3.65 13.84
CA SER A 84 -8.20 -4.22 14.41
C SER A 84 -9.42 -3.98 13.49
N PRO A 85 -10.13 -5.05 13.10
CA PRO A 85 -9.81 -6.45 13.29
C PRO A 85 -8.59 -6.89 12.46
N ALA A 86 -7.85 -7.89 12.93
CA ALA A 86 -6.72 -8.49 12.20
C ALA A 86 -7.17 -9.53 11.16
N ARG A 87 -8.46 -9.85 11.13
CA ARG A 87 -9.10 -10.73 10.16
C ARG A 87 -10.34 -10.07 9.61
N LEU A 88 -10.49 -10.08 8.28
CA LEU A 88 -11.61 -9.47 7.59
C LEU A 88 -12.31 -10.53 6.76
N ILE A 89 -13.63 -10.58 6.85
CA ILE A 89 -14.49 -11.28 5.89
C ILE A 89 -15.07 -10.20 4.99
N VAL A 90 -14.57 -10.11 3.75
CA VAL A 90 -14.98 -9.08 2.79
C VAL A 90 -15.90 -9.70 1.77
N PRO A 91 -17.22 -9.46 1.84
CA PRO A 91 -18.17 -10.05 0.89
C PRO A 91 -17.83 -9.74 -0.56
N ALA A 92 -18.31 -10.54 -1.48
CA ALA A 92 -18.28 -10.27 -2.92
C ALA A 92 -18.83 -8.86 -3.18
N LYS A 93 -18.13 -8.06 -4.01
CA LYS A 93 -18.46 -6.65 -4.33
C LYS A 93 -18.58 -5.73 -3.10
N GLY A 94 -18.14 -6.21 -1.94
CA GLY A 94 -18.25 -5.51 -0.66
C GLY A 94 -16.97 -4.81 -0.23
N MET A 95 -17.02 -4.26 0.97
CA MET A 95 -15.91 -3.55 1.61
C MET A 95 -15.94 -3.77 3.11
N GLN A 96 -14.74 -3.87 3.71
CA GLN A 96 -14.52 -3.84 5.14
C GLN A 96 -13.44 -2.82 5.48
N ALA A 97 -13.37 -2.41 6.74
CA ALA A 97 -12.34 -1.50 7.23
C ALA A 97 -11.58 -2.12 8.39
N VAL A 98 -10.27 -1.86 8.40
CA VAL A 98 -9.41 -2.12 9.56
C VAL A 98 -9.01 -0.79 10.18
N ARG A 99 -9.12 -0.69 11.49
CA ARG A 99 -8.59 0.44 12.26
C ARG A 99 -7.14 0.15 12.62
N LEU A 100 -6.27 1.07 12.25
CA LEU A 100 -4.89 1.12 12.65
C LEU A 100 -4.80 2.01 13.88
N LEU A 101 -4.35 1.46 15.01
CA LEU A 101 -4.19 2.19 16.28
C LEU A 101 -2.71 2.24 16.62
N TYR A 102 -2.14 3.43 16.61
CA TYR A 102 -0.77 3.68 17.01
C TYR A 102 -0.66 4.09 18.47
N ARG A 103 0.26 3.47 19.21
CA ARG A 103 0.51 3.68 20.64
C ARG A 103 2.00 3.83 20.98
N GLY A 104 2.86 3.88 19.96
CA GLY A 104 4.31 4.00 20.16
C GLY A 104 4.77 5.43 20.47
N SER A 105 6.09 5.60 20.72
CA SER A 105 6.72 6.90 20.86
C SER A 105 6.59 7.72 19.56
N ARG A 106 6.46 9.04 19.71
CA ARG A 106 6.39 10.02 18.62
C ARG A 106 7.57 10.99 18.58
N GLU A 107 8.67 10.63 19.21
CA GLU A 107 9.90 11.42 19.18
C GLU A 107 10.52 11.49 17.79
N ARG A 108 10.33 10.43 17.00
CA ARG A 108 10.80 10.33 15.61
C ARG A 108 9.76 9.66 14.73
N GLU A 109 9.87 9.85 13.41
CA GLU A 109 9.05 9.15 12.44
C GLU A 109 9.30 7.64 12.50
N ARG A 110 8.22 6.86 12.38
CA ARG A 110 8.28 5.39 12.38
C ARG A 110 7.53 4.84 11.18
N TYR A 111 7.93 3.69 10.71
CA TYR A 111 7.48 3.10 9.47
C TYR A 111 6.93 1.71 9.71
N PHE A 112 5.76 1.42 9.13
CA PHE A 112 5.14 0.11 9.29
C PHE A 112 4.71 -0.42 7.94
N ARG A 113 5.00 -1.72 7.72
CA ARG A 113 4.45 -2.47 6.60
C ARG A 113 3.18 -3.17 7.04
N LEU A 114 2.09 -2.87 6.34
CA LEU A 114 0.82 -3.58 6.49
C LEU A 114 0.70 -4.57 5.34
N ARG A 115 0.30 -5.81 5.63
CA ARG A 115 0.02 -6.81 4.61
C ARG A 115 -1.41 -7.26 4.73
N PHE A 116 -2.10 -7.32 3.61
CA PHE A 116 -3.47 -7.79 3.45
C PHE A 116 -3.41 -9.05 2.60
N ILE A 117 -3.46 -10.20 3.25
CA ILE A 117 -3.19 -11.49 2.63
C ILE A 117 -4.49 -12.26 2.56
N PRO A 118 -5.06 -12.51 1.35
CA PRO A 118 -6.18 -13.44 1.21
C PRO A 118 -5.72 -14.83 1.61
N VAL A 119 -6.52 -15.50 2.40
CA VAL A 119 -6.24 -16.85 2.90
C VAL A 119 -7.40 -17.77 2.67
N LEU A 120 -7.13 -19.07 2.59
CA LEU A 120 -8.17 -20.10 2.68
C LEU A 120 -8.51 -20.27 4.16
N PRO A 121 -9.77 -20.05 4.58
CA PRO A 121 -10.16 -20.19 5.97
C PRO A 121 -10.01 -21.64 6.46
N GLN A 122 -9.64 -21.79 7.73
CA GLN A 122 -9.49 -23.08 8.41
C GLN A 122 -10.33 -23.08 9.69
N ALA A 123 -10.72 -24.25 10.16
CA ALA A 123 -11.62 -24.41 11.30
C ALA A 123 -11.18 -23.73 12.60
N ASN A 124 -9.92 -23.32 12.76
CA ASN A 124 -9.40 -22.75 14.01
C ASN A 124 -8.59 -21.46 13.78
N ASP A 125 -8.91 -20.70 12.73
CA ASP A 125 -8.10 -19.55 12.31
C ASP A 125 -8.74 -18.18 12.64
N ASP A 126 -9.61 -18.11 13.64
CA ASP A 126 -10.31 -16.90 14.12
C ASP A 126 -11.24 -16.23 13.08
N PHE A 127 -11.61 -16.89 11.97
CA PHE A 127 -12.70 -16.45 11.10
C PHE A 127 -14.07 -16.96 11.57
N ALA A 128 -14.09 -17.80 12.62
CA ALA A 128 -15.29 -18.37 13.22
C ALA A 128 -16.17 -19.17 12.23
N LEU A 129 -15.55 -19.82 11.24
CA LEU A 129 -16.21 -20.74 10.33
C LEU A 129 -16.16 -22.17 10.88
N SER A 130 -17.23 -22.93 10.60
CA SER A 130 -17.20 -24.37 10.79
C SER A 130 -16.28 -25.05 9.76
N GLU A 131 -15.88 -26.28 10.05
CA GLU A 131 -15.10 -27.10 9.12
C GLU A 131 -15.83 -27.27 7.78
N GLN A 132 -17.14 -27.51 7.84
CA GLN A 132 -17.98 -27.67 6.64
C GLN A 132 -18.01 -26.41 5.77
N GLU A 133 -18.16 -25.23 6.37
CA GLU A 133 -18.15 -23.95 5.64
C GLU A 133 -16.77 -23.67 5.03
N SER A 134 -15.69 -23.99 5.74
CA SER A 134 -14.32 -23.85 5.23
C SER A 134 -14.08 -24.76 4.03
N GLU A 135 -14.51 -26.01 4.07
CA GLU A 135 -14.37 -26.94 2.94
C GLU A 135 -15.24 -26.51 1.74
N GLN A 136 -16.49 -26.10 1.97
CA GLN A 136 -17.35 -25.57 0.90
C GLN A 136 -16.73 -24.37 0.20
N TYR A 137 -16.12 -23.46 0.96
CA TYR A 137 -15.39 -22.31 0.39
C TYR A 137 -14.20 -22.76 -0.46
N LYS A 138 -13.37 -23.69 0.04
CA LYS A 138 -12.23 -24.23 -0.71
C LYS A 138 -12.69 -24.91 -2.00
N ASP A 139 -13.77 -25.68 -1.95
CA ASP A 139 -14.32 -26.35 -3.13
C ASP A 139 -14.86 -25.37 -4.17
N SER A 140 -15.47 -24.28 -3.73
CA SER A 140 -15.94 -23.22 -4.63
C SER A 140 -14.80 -22.56 -5.42
N LEU A 141 -13.58 -22.53 -4.86
CA LEU A 141 -12.39 -22.00 -5.51
C LEU A 141 -11.66 -23.02 -6.39
N LYS A 142 -11.94 -24.33 -6.26
CA LYS A 142 -11.28 -25.37 -7.08
C LYS A 142 -11.76 -25.41 -8.53
N ALA A 143 -12.89 -24.81 -8.85
CA ALA A 143 -13.51 -24.84 -10.18
C ALA A 143 -12.75 -24.04 -11.26
N GLY A 144 -11.52 -23.56 -10.99
CA GLY A 144 -10.69 -22.83 -11.94
C GLY A 144 -9.33 -22.45 -11.36
N VAL A 145 -8.52 -21.76 -12.17
CA VAL A 145 -7.24 -21.16 -11.67
C VAL A 145 -7.57 -19.88 -10.93
N ASN A 146 -7.55 -19.92 -9.60
CA ASN A 146 -7.83 -18.79 -8.75
C ASN A 146 -6.51 -18.22 -8.16
N ILE A 147 -6.16 -17.00 -8.52
CA ILE A 147 -4.99 -16.30 -7.99
C ILE A 147 -5.44 -15.45 -6.81
N LEU A 148 -4.99 -15.78 -5.62
CA LEU A 148 -5.18 -14.99 -4.41
C LEU A 148 -4.03 -13.99 -4.27
N ALA A 149 -4.19 -12.77 -4.79
CA ALA A 149 -3.19 -11.72 -4.70
C ALA A 149 -3.28 -10.99 -3.36
N GLY A 150 -2.19 -11.00 -2.60
CA GLY A 150 -2.03 -10.18 -1.39
C GLY A 150 -1.42 -8.81 -1.72
N TYR A 151 -1.68 -7.84 -0.85
CA TYR A 151 -1.18 -6.46 -0.99
C TYR A 151 -0.40 -6.03 0.24
N GLY A 152 0.64 -5.21 0.01
CA GLY A 152 1.38 -4.51 1.05
C GLY A 152 1.22 -3.00 0.91
N SER A 153 1.04 -2.29 2.04
CA SER A 153 1.15 -0.84 2.09
C SER A 153 2.13 -0.41 3.17
N LEU A 154 2.63 0.82 3.05
CA LEU A 154 3.49 1.44 4.06
C LEU A 154 2.71 2.52 4.79
N LEU A 155 2.77 2.50 6.11
CA LEU A 155 2.26 3.56 6.98
C LEU A 155 3.45 4.32 7.57
N PHE A 156 3.50 5.61 7.29
CA PHE A 156 4.43 6.57 7.88
C PHE A 156 3.74 7.22 9.08
N VAL A 157 4.30 7.02 10.27
CA VAL A 157 3.79 7.63 11.50
C VAL A 157 4.67 8.82 11.83
N ARG A 158 4.14 10.02 11.61
CA ARG A 158 4.86 11.28 11.81
C ARG A 158 5.15 11.55 13.28
N PRO A 159 6.25 12.24 13.61
CA PRO A 159 6.51 12.70 14.96
C PRO A 159 5.43 13.68 15.44
N GLU A 160 5.31 13.85 16.75
CA GLU A 160 4.36 14.79 17.35
C GLU A 160 4.61 16.23 16.88
N HIS A 161 5.88 16.64 16.86
CA HIS A 161 6.32 17.94 16.36
C HIS A 161 6.94 17.78 14.97
N THR A 162 6.09 17.55 13.97
CA THR A 162 6.52 17.40 12.57
C THR A 162 7.10 18.71 12.05
N ARG A 163 8.31 18.64 11.47
CA ARG A 163 8.99 19.76 10.80
C ARG A 163 9.45 19.31 9.44
N PHE A 164 9.06 20.06 8.43
CA PHE A 164 9.55 19.89 7.06
C PHE A 164 10.64 20.93 6.80
N ASP A 165 11.71 20.50 6.14
CA ASP A 165 12.83 21.35 5.75
C ASP A 165 13.50 20.68 4.54
N THR A 166 12.95 20.96 3.36
CA THR A 166 13.41 20.38 2.11
C THR A 166 13.90 21.46 1.18
N GLN A 167 15.13 21.32 0.75
CA GLN A 167 15.73 22.20 -0.24
C GLN A 167 15.77 21.52 -1.61
N VAL A 168 15.81 22.33 -2.66
CA VAL A 168 15.99 21.87 -4.03
C VAL A 168 17.23 22.62 -4.56
N LEU A 169 18.32 21.89 -4.70
CA LEU A 169 19.62 22.45 -5.04
C LEU A 169 20.01 21.99 -6.46
N GLN A 170 20.33 22.95 -7.31
CA GLN A 170 20.89 22.66 -8.62
C GLN A 170 22.42 22.72 -8.54
N GLU A 171 23.04 21.59 -8.70
CA GLU A 171 24.50 21.45 -8.80
C GLU A 171 24.89 21.24 -10.28
N SER A 172 26.20 21.30 -10.59
CA SER A 172 26.68 21.05 -11.96
C SER A 172 26.30 19.63 -12.42
N GLY A 173 25.38 19.52 -13.36
CA GLY A 173 24.92 18.24 -13.92
C GLY A 173 24.03 17.41 -12.98
N ARG A 174 23.54 17.98 -11.88
CA ARG A 174 22.68 17.27 -10.90
C ARG A 174 21.66 18.17 -10.24
N LEU A 175 20.51 17.59 -9.96
CA LEU A 175 19.55 18.12 -9.00
C LEU A 175 19.68 17.33 -7.70
N VAL A 176 19.88 18.00 -6.58
CA VAL A 176 19.99 17.38 -5.26
C VAL A 176 18.88 17.90 -4.36
N VAL A 177 18.14 16.97 -3.76
CA VAL A 177 17.05 17.29 -2.85
C VAL A 177 17.34 16.68 -1.48
N PRO A 178 17.91 17.45 -0.53
CA PRO A 178 18.09 17.05 0.86
C PRO A 178 16.79 17.26 1.65
N ASN A 179 16.45 16.31 2.51
CA ASN A 179 15.41 16.43 3.53
C ASN A 179 16.07 16.63 4.90
N GLN A 180 16.13 17.85 5.39
CA GLN A 180 16.68 18.24 6.70
C GLN A 180 15.60 18.27 7.78
N GLY A 181 14.38 17.95 7.42
CA GLY A 181 13.24 17.81 8.33
C GLY A 181 13.29 16.53 9.18
N ASN A 182 12.26 16.31 9.97
CA ASN A 182 12.10 15.12 10.80
C ASN A 182 10.98 14.20 10.33
N SER A 183 10.44 14.45 9.14
CA SER A 183 9.39 13.64 8.53
C SER A 183 9.67 13.41 7.04
N THR A 184 9.23 12.28 6.53
CA THR A 184 9.33 11.92 5.12
C THR A 184 8.59 12.91 4.23
N VAL A 185 9.25 13.32 3.15
CA VAL A 185 8.68 14.12 2.06
C VAL A 185 8.58 13.27 0.80
N VAL A 186 7.71 13.68 -0.12
CA VAL A 186 7.47 12.95 -1.36
C VAL A 186 7.79 13.84 -2.55
N LEU A 187 8.59 13.32 -3.48
CA LEU A 187 8.70 13.85 -4.82
C LEU A 187 7.76 13.01 -5.69
N ASP A 188 6.58 13.55 -5.96
CA ASP A 188 5.57 12.85 -6.75
C ASP A 188 5.60 13.29 -8.21
N HIS A 189 5.23 12.38 -9.10
CA HIS A 189 5.21 12.63 -10.54
C HIS A 189 6.53 13.19 -11.08
N PHE A 190 7.66 12.67 -10.59
CA PHE A 190 8.97 13.07 -11.11
C PHE A 190 9.10 12.64 -12.56
N ASN A 191 9.13 13.61 -13.47
CA ASN A 191 9.26 13.43 -14.90
C ASN A 191 10.57 14.01 -15.41
N ASP A 192 11.21 13.28 -16.32
CA ASP A 192 12.31 13.72 -17.20
C ASP A 192 11.74 13.90 -18.60
N CYS A 193 11.63 15.13 -19.08
CA CYS A 193 11.01 15.48 -20.34
C CYS A 193 12.03 16.07 -21.32
N ASP A 194 11.67 16.13 -22.61
CA ASP A 194 12.41 16.87 -23.62
C ASP A 194 12.36 18.39 -23.36
N ALA A 195 13.07 19.17 -24.15
CA ALA A 195 13.14 20.63 -24.00
C ALA A 195 11.76 21.32 -24.16
N SER A 196 10.84 20.71 -24.91
CA SER A 196 9.46 21.21 -25.08
C SER A 196 8.55 20.87 -23.87
N GLY A 197 8.94 19.88 -23.07
CA GLY A 197 8.14 19.35 -21.97
C GLY A 197 7.00 18.43 -22.41
N GLU A 198 6.95 18.05 -23.68
CA GLU A 198 5.86 17.24 -24.24
C GLU A 198 6.17 15.73 -24.21
N GLN A 199 7.41 15.35 -24.47
CA GLN A 199 7.85 13.94 -24.44
C GLN A 199 8.56 13.65 -23.12
N CYS A 200 7.83 13.02 -22.19
CA CYS A 200 8.32 12.68 -20.86
C CYS A 200 8.53 11.18 -20.70
N GLU A 201 9.52 10.81 -19.91
CA GLU A 201 9.66 9.45 -19.40
C GLU A 201 8.55 9.11 -18.40
N VAL A 202 8.41 7.83 -18.05
CA VAL A 202 7.39 7.40 -17.08
C VAL A 202 7.63 8.09 -15.73
N ALA A 203 6.58 8.72 -15.21
CA ALA A 203 6.64 9.41 -13.93
C ALA A 203 7.00 8.46 -12.78
N THR A 204 7.89 8.91 -11.90
CA THR A 204 8.31 8.15 -10.72
C THR A 204 7.93 8.87 -9.44
N LYS A 205 7.82 8.11 -8.35
CA LYS A 205 7.56 8.62 -7.01
C LYS A 205 8.72 8.26 -6.09
N HIS A 206 9.23 9.25 -5.36
CA HIS A 206 10.34 9.06 -4.43
C HIS A 206 9.95 9.55 -3.03
N HIS A 207 10.20 8.70 -2.03
CA HIS A 207 10.06 9.04 -0.62
C HIS A 207 11.45 9.37 -0.06
N LEU A 208 11.63 10.57 0.46
CA LEU A 208 12.86 11.01 1.09
C LEU A 208 12.67 11.00 2.60
N LEU A 209 13.30 10.04 3.25
CA LEU A 209 13.27 9.89 4.70
C LEU A 209 13.99 11.06 5.39
N PRO A 210 13.70 11.36 6.66
CA PRO A 210 14.42 12.34 7.44
C PRO A 210 15.94 12.16 7.38
N GLY A 211 16.68 13.21 7.15
CA GLY A 211 18.15 13.21 7.05
C GLY A 211 18.70 12.59 5.76
N SER A 212 17.85 12.12 4.86
CA SER A 212 18.28 11.58 3.58
C SER A 212 18.37 12.66 2.50
N ARG A 213 19.05 12.34 1.41
CA ARG A 213 19.10 13.17 0.19
C ARG A 213 18.91 12.30 -1.05
N ARG A 214 18.31 12.87 -2.08
CA ARG A 214 18.21 12.25 -3.41
C ARG A 214 18.90 13.12 -4.43
N ALA A 215 19.73 12.51 -5.26
CA ALA A 215 20.34 13.17 -6.42
C ALA A 215 19.77 12.58 -7.71
N PHE A 216 19.53 13.44 -8.69
CA PHE A 216 19.11 13.09 -10.03
C PHE A 216 20.12 13.69 -11.00
N ASP A 217 20.71 12.87 -11.86
CA ASP A 217 21.59 13.37 -12.90
C ASP A 217 20.78 14.15 -13.94
N THR A 218 21.23 15.34 -14.28
CA THR A 218 20.55 16.22 -15.26
C THR A 218 21.34 16.27 -16.56
N ARG A 219 20.63 16.37 -17.66
CA ARG A 219 21.20 16.42 -19.01
C ARG A 219 20.82 17.74 -19.69
N PRO A 220 21.74 18.40 -20.40
CA PRO A 220 21.44 19.61 -21.17
C PRO A 220 20.27 19.40 -22.13
N GLY A 221 19.37 20.39 -22.21
CA GLY A 221 18.20 20.33 -23.08
C GLY A 221 17.06 19.43 -22.57
N ARG A 222 17.10 19.00 -21.32
CA ARG A 222 16.01 18.29 -20.66
C ARG A 222 15.31 19.21 -19.67
N GLN A 223 14.04 18.94 -19.44
CA GLN A 223 13.21 19.62 -18.43
C GLN A 223 12.74 18.58 -17.41
N TYR A 224 12.95 18.91 -16.14
CA TYR A 224 12.57 18.06 -15.02
C TYR A 224 11.47 18.73 -14.22
N ARG A 225 10.45 17.97 -13.82
CA ARG A 225 9.34 18.49 -13.03
C ARG A 225 8.83 17.45 -12.05
N PHE A 226 8.42 17.89 -10.88
CA PHE A 226 7.79 17.04 -9.88
C PHE A 226 6.95 17.89 -8.92
N GLU A 227 6.06 17.23 -8.20
CA GLU A 227 5.36 17.81 -7.07
C GLU A 227 6.11 17.44 -5.78
N LEU A 228 6.60 18.44 -5.04
CA LEU A 228 7.15 18.25 -3.71
C LEU A 228 6.02 18.35 -2.69
N ILE A 229 5.80 17.25 -1.95
CA ILE A 229 4.73 17.13 -0.96
C ILE A 229 5.35 17.05 0.43
N GLU A 230 5.00 18.00 1.30
CA GLU A 230 5.42 18.15 2.69
C GLU A 230 4.17 18.19 3.59
N GLY A 231 3.73 17.01 4.08
CA GLY A 231 2.47 16.89 4.82
C GLY A 231 1.25 17.17 3.96
N GLU A 232 0.47 18.17 4.35
CA GLU A 232 -0.72 18.63 3.61
C GLU A 232 -0.38 19.71 2.57
N GLN A 233 0.86 20.20 2.55
CA GLN A 233 1.31 21.20 1.59
C GLN A 233 1.99 20.53 0.41
N SER A 234 1.75 21.10 -0.78
CA SER A 234 2.48 20.69 -1.98
C SER A 234 2.85 21.89 -2.84
N ARG A 235 3.93 21.75 -3.60
CA ARG A 235 4.36 22.74 -4.58
C ARG A 235 4.97 22.09 -5.81
N GLN A 236 4.72 22.68 -6.97
CA GLN A 236 5.38 22.26 -8.19
C GLN A 236 6.81 22.77 -8.23
N VAL A 237 7.70 21.90 -8.69
CA VAL A 237 9.11 22.22 -8.91
C VAL A 237 9.43 21.88 -10.36
N GLU A 238 10.00 22.87 -11.04
CA GLU A 238 10.47 22.72 -12.43
C GLU A 238 11.88 23.27 -12.54
N PHE A 239 12.72 22.62 -13.32
CA PHE A 239 14.07 23.08 -13.62
C PHE A 239 14.53 22.55 -14.97
N LYS A 240 15.52 23.24 -15.56
CA LYS A 240 16.14 22.86 -16.82
C LYS A 240 17.54 22.33 -16.56
N GLY A 241 17.88 21.21 -17.22
CA GLY A 241 19.20 20.63 -17.18
C GLY A 241 20.20 21.33 -18.10
#